data_68935a502fbe7df5e0e539e4a4c967b8
#
_entry.id   68935a502fbe7df5e0e539e4a4c967b8
#
_cell.length_a   1.000
_cell.length_b   1.000
_cell.length_c   1.000
_cell.angle_alpha   90.00
_cell.angle_beta   90.00
_cell.angle_gamma   90.00
#
_symmetry.space_group_name_H-M   'P 1'
#
loop_
_entity.id
_entity.type
_entity.pdbx_description
1 polymer ?
#
loop_
_entity_poly.entity_id
_entity_poly.type
_entity_poly.pdbx_seq_one_letter_code
_entity_poly.pdbx_strand_id
1 'polypeptide(L)'
;MFIHLLTPGGLPWTRKGVPKDEASHDRIKREKRHSKPEDLCKGLPAEFEEFLRYCRRLKFSQCPDYGYWIGEFRELAIELGYPAEDNFIWPPAPVKSMVRSSSSHLSISLNVFYSIKIK
;
A
#
# COMPACT_ATOMS: atom_id res chain seq x y z
N MET A 1 4.32 3.78 -1.48
CA MET A 1 3.91 3.15 -0.20
C MET A 1 2.48 2.65 -0.30
N PHE A 2 1.50 3.53 -0.46
CA PHE A 2 0.06 3.26 -0.44
C PHE A 2 -0.37 2.07 -1.32
N ILE A 3 -0.12 2.10 -2.63
CA ILE A 3 -0.45 0.99 -3.54
C ILE A 3 0.24 -0.32 -3.15
N HIS A 4 1.46 -0.26 -2.60
CA HIS A 4 2.17 -1.45 -2.15
C HIS A 4 1.44 -2.21 -1.03
N LEU A 5 0.83 -1.48 -0.10
CA LEU A 5 0.05 -2.06 1.00
C LEU A 5 -1.21 -2.78 0.51
N LEU A 6 -1.78 -2.33 -0.61
CA LEU A 6 -3.01 -2.86 -1.19
C LEU A 6 -2.77 -3.96 -2.25
N THR A 7 -1.50 -4.21 -2.63
CA THR A 7 -1.16 -5.16 -3.68
C THR A 7 -0.59 -6.44 -3.08
N PRO A 8 -1.34 -7.54 -3.04
CA PRO A 8 -0.81 -8.85 -2.64
C PRO A 8 0.34 -9.26 -3.58
N GLY A 9 1.48 -9.64 -3.04
CA GLY A 9 2.67 -9.97 -3.83
C GLY A 9 3.56 -8.78 -4.19
N GLY A 10 3.23 -7.59 -3.71
CA GLY A 10 4.05 -6.38 -3.82
C GLY A 10 4.12 -5.79 -5.22
N LEU A 11 4.88 -4.70 -5.33
CA LEU A 11 5.10 -3.99 -6.59
C LEU A 11 6.21 -4.66 -7.43
N PRO A 12 6.24 -4.45 -8.76
CA PRO A 12 7.21 -5.10 -9.65
C PRO A 12 8.65 -4.98 -9.18
N TRP A 13 9.04 -3.83 -8.67
CA TRP A 13 10.40 -3.55 -8.20
C TRP A 13 10.72 -4.08 -6.79
N THR A 14 9.73 -4.55 -6.02
CA THR A 14 9.95 -5.10 -4.67
C THR A 14 10.20 -6.60 -4.67
N ARG A 15 9.86 -7.30 -5.75
CA ARG A 15 9.93 -8.77 -5.85
C ARG A 15 11.35 -9.33 -5.73
N LYS A 16 12.37 -8.55 -6.08
CA LYS A 16 13.80 -8.95 -6.02
C LYS A 16 14.49 -8.55 -4.71
N GLY A 17 13.72 -8.14 -3.71
CA GLY A 17 14.24 -7.73 -2.41
C GLY A 17 14.88 -6.34 -2.40
N VAL A 18 15.62 -6.06 -1.33
CA VAL A 18 16.28 -4.77 -1.13
C VAL A 18 17.50 -4.66 -2.06
N PRO A 19 17.65 -3.55 -2.81
CA PRO A 19 18.81 -3.35 -3.67
C PRO A 19 20.09 -3.24 -2.82
N LYS A 20 21.16 -3.91 -3.27
CA LYS A 20 22.43 -3.94 -2.56
C LYS A 20 23.56 -3.21 -3.31
N ASP A 21 23.35 -2.89 -4.58
CA ASP A 21 24.30 -2.26 -5.46
C ASP A 21 23.66 -1.15 -6.31
N GLU A 22 24.48 -0.29 -6.92
CA GLU A 22 24.04 0.84 -7.72
C GLU A 22 23.22 0.39 -8.95
N ALA A 23 23.60 -0.70 -9.59
CA ALA A 23 22.89 -1.24 -10.74
C ALA A 23 21.45 -1.66 -10.36
N SER A 24 21.27 -2.24 -9.18
CA SER A 24 19.96 -2.58 -8.64
C SER A 24 19.12 -1.35 -8.32
N HIS A 25 19.72 -0.29 -7.79
CA HIS A 25 19.06 1.00 -7.56
C HIS A 25 18.61 1.64 -8.89
N ASP A 26 19.45 1.65 -9.91
CA ASP A 26 19.10 2.22 -11.21
C ASP A 26 18.03 1.43 -11.93
N ARG A 27 18.03 0.12 -11.78
CA ARG A 27 16.93 -0.72 -12.26
C ARG A 27 15.62 -0.34 -11.61
N ILE A 28 15.58 -0.20 -10.29
CA ILE A 28 14.36 0.20 -9.55
C ILE A 28 13.88 1.59 -9.99
N LYS A 29 14.79 2.56 -10.14
CA LYS A 29 14.45 3.90 -10.67
C LYS A 29 13.79 3.81 -12.04
N ARG A 30 14.34 2.98 -12.92
CA ARG A 30 13.82 2.76 -14.28
C ARG A 30 12.44 2.10 -14.26
N GLU A 31 12.28 1.01 -13.50
CA GLU A 31 11.00 0.33 -13.35
C GLU A 31 9.91 1.27 -12.80
N LYS A 32 10.22 2.08 -11.79
CA LYS A 32 9.27 3.08 -11.24
C LYS A 32 8.86 4.14 -12.28
N ARG A 33 9.78 4.61 -13.12
CA ARG A 33 9.49 5.61 -14.17
C ARG A 33 8.60 5.06 -15.28
N HIS A 34 8.82 3.81 -15.69
CA HIS A 34 8.11 3.19 -16.81
C HIS A 34 6.82 2.46 -16.41
N SER A 35 6.62 2.20 -15.12
CA SER A 35 5.39 1.55 -14.65
C SER A 35 4.19 2.46 -14.85
N LYS A 36 3.17 1.95 -15.51
CA LYS A 36 1.91 2.69 -15.73
C LYS A 36 1.01 2.58 -14.50
N PRO A 37 0.25 3.64 -14.17
CA PRO A 37 -0.73 3.59 -13.08
C PRO A 37 -1.74 2.46 -13.22
N GLU A 38 -2.22 2.21 -14.43
CA GLU A 38 -3.19 1.14 -14.75
C GLU A 38 -2.66 -0.24 -14.33
N ASP A 39 -1.38 -0.51 -14.62
CA ASP A 39 -0.77 -1.79 -14.30
C ASP A 39 -0.52 -1.96 -12.80
N LEU A 40 -0.19 -0.85 -12.12
CA LEU A 40 0.09 -0.84 -10.68
C LEU A 40 -1.18 -0.96 -9.83
N CYS A 41 -2.29 -0.40 -10.32
CA CYS A 41 -3.58 -0.38 -9.62
C CYS A 41 -4.53 -1.46 -10.11
N LYS A 42 -4.05 -2.40 -10.91
CA LYS A 42 -4.88 -3.48 -11.45
C LYS A 42 -5.56 -4.28 -10.33
N GLY A 43 -6.89 -4.31 -10.37
CA GLY A 43 -7.72 -4.98 -9.36
C GLY A 43 -8.02 -4.15 -8.12
N LEU A 44 -7.65 -2.87 -8.12
CA LEU A 44 -8.08 -1.88 -7.13
C LEU A 44 -9.19 -1.01 -7.74
N PRO A 45 -10.01 -0.33 -6.91
CA PRO A 45 -10.94 0.70 -7.37
C PRO A 45 -10.26 1.81 -8.19
N ALA A 46 -11.01 2.44 -9.09
CA ALA A 46 -10.47 3.43 -10.04
C ALA A 46 -9.84 4.65 -9.34
N GLU A 47 -10.35 5.03 -8.20
CA GLU A 47 -9.90 6.16 -7.38
C GLU A 47 -8.41 6.05 -7.02
N PHE A 48 -7.92 4.82 -6.80
CA PHE A 48 -6.49 4.58 -6.53
C PHE A 48 -5.61 4.86 -7.75
N GLU A 49 -6.07 4.51 -8.94
CA GLU A 49 -5.36 4.81 -10.18
C GLU A 49 -5.34 6.31 -10.46
N GLU A 50 -6.50 6.96 -10.31
CA GLU A 50 -6.65 8.41 -10.50
C GLU A 50 -5.78 9.19 -9.53
N PHE A 51 -5.78 8.81 -8.25
CA PHE A 51 -4.89 9.38 -7.25
C PHE A 51 -3.41 9.22 -7.61
N LEU A 52 -3.00 8.05 -8.08
CA LEU A 52 -1.62 7.83 -8.50
C LEU A 52 -1.26 8.68 -9.73
N ARG A 53 -2.17 8.83 -10.68
CA ARG A 53 -2.01 9.74 -11.82
C ARG A 53 -1.89 11.19 -11.39
N TYR A 54 -2.75 11.61 -10.47
CA TYR A 54 -2.70 12.95 -9.87
C TYR A 54 -1.34 13.21 -9.21
N CYS A 55 -0.88 12.33 -8.32
CA CYS A 55 0.42 12.46 -7.64
C CYS A 55 1.59 12.56 -8.63
N ARG A 56 1.55 11.83 -9.74
CA ARG A 56 2.61 11.87 -10.77
C ARG A 56 2.61 13.15 -11.60
N ARG A 57 1.51 13.88 -11.66
CA ARG A 57 1.38 15.15 -12.40
C ARG A 57 1.65 16.37 -11.53
N LEU A 58 1.65 16.23 -10.21
CA LEU A 58 1.94 17.33 -9.29
C LEU A 58 3.32 17.93 -9.57
N LYS A 59 3.35 19.28 -9.70
CA LYS A 59 4.59 20.04 -9.78
C LYS A 59 5.15 20.27 -8.37
N PHE A 60 6.45 20.48 -8.28
CA PHE A 60 7.13 20.70 -7.00
C PHE A 60 6.54 21.88 -6.19
N SER A 61 6.13 22.95 -6.85
CA SER A 61 5.55 24.15 -6.24
C SER A 61 4.02 24.08 -6.08
N GLN A 62 3.37 23.00 -6.50
CA GLN A 62 1.92 22.88 -6.44
C GLN A 62 1.49 22.32 -5.08
N CYS A 63 0.55 23.02 -4.43
CA CYS A 63 -0.09 22.50 -3.22
C CYS A 63 -1.04 21.35 -3.61
N PRO A 64 -0.92 20.17 -2.98
CA PRO A 64 -1.85 19.07 -3.23
C PRO A 64 -3.24 19.39 -2.68
N ASP A 65 -4.27 18.96 -3.42
CA ASP A 65 -5.66 19.06 -2.98
C ASP A 65 -6.02 17.89 -2.05
N TYR A 66 -5.62 18.03 -0.80
CA TYR A 66 -5.90 17.02 0.21
C TYR A 66 -7.39 16.89 0.50
N GLY A 67 -8.15 18.01 0.47
CA GLY A 67 -9.58 18.01 0.77
C GLY A 67 -10.37 17.18 -0.23
N TYR A 68 -10.11 17.37 -1.51
CA TYR A 68 -10.72 16.59 -2.58
C TYR A 68 -10.44 15.09 -2.40
N TRP A 69 -9.19 14.70 -2.25
CA TRP A 69 -8.82 13.27 -2.16
C TRP A 69 -9.30 12.59 -0.88
N ILE A 70 -9.39 13.31 0.22
CA ILE A 70 -10.01 12.79 1.44
C ILE A 70 -11.51 12.52 1.20
N GLY A 71 -12.20 13.40 0.48
CA GLY A 71 -13.59 13.23 0.09
C GLY A 71 -13.79 11.97 -0.75
N GLU A 72 -13.06 11.85 -1.86
CA GLU A 72 -13.12 10.70 -2.78
C GLU A 72 -12.92 9.35 -2.06
N PHE A 73 -11.90 9.25 -1.20
CA PHE A 73 -11.64 8.01 -0.47
C PHE A 73 -12.67 7.72 0.62
N ARG A 74 -13.31 8.75 1.19
CA ARG A 74 -14.43 8.54 2.13
C ARG A 74 -15.67 8.03 1.42
N GLU A 75 -16.01 8.59 0.26
CA GLU A 75 -17.13 8.12 -0.56
C GLU A 75 -16.91 6.68 -1.00
N LEU A 76 -15.72 6.36 -1.50
CA LEU A 76 -15.35 4.99 -1.83
C LEU A 76 -15.48 4.03 -0.64
N ALA A 77 -15.06 4.44 0.55
CA ALA A 77 -15.19 3.62 1.75
C ALA A 77 -16.66 3.33 2.09
N ILE A 78 -17.54 4.34 1.96
CA ILE A 78 -18.98 4.19 2.17
C ILE A 78 -19.59 3.23 1.13
N GLU A 79 -19.25 3.39 -0.15
CA GLU A 79 -19.72 2.52 -1.23
C GLU A 79 -19.31 1.05 -1.02
N LEU A 80 -18.10 0.83 -0.51
CA LEU A 80 -17.58 -0.50 -0.19
C LEU A 80 -18.12 -1.06 1.15
N GLY A 81 -18.97 -0.30 1.86
CA GLY A 81 -19.58 -0.72 3.12
C GLY A 81 -18.65 -0.65 4.33
N TYR A 82 -17.57 0.11 4.26
CA TYR A 82 -16.71 0.35 5.40
C TYR A 82 -17.28 1.51 6.25
N PRO A 83 -17.28 1.36 7.59
CA PRO A 83 -17.72 2.45 8.47
C PRO A 83 -16.78 3.66 8.30
N ALA A 84 -17.39 4.85 8.22
CA ALA A 84 -16.63 6.11 8.14
C ALA A 84 -15.90 6.48 9.45
N GLU A 85 -16.03 5.65 10.47
CA GLU A 85 -15.40 5.86 11.77
C GLU A 85 -13.96 5.36 11.78
N ASP A 86 -13.09 6.12 12.46
CA ASP A 86 -11.66 5.79 12.63
C ASP A 86 -11.44 4.61 13.61
N ASN A 87 -12.17 3.53 13.42
CA ASN A 87 -12.05 2.31 14.21
C ASN A 87 -10.88 1.47 13.71
N PHE A 88 -9.68 1.84 14.14
CA PHE A 88 -8.48 1.05 13.86
C PHE A 88 -8.44 -0.22 14.70
N ILE A 89 -8.44 -1.37 14.06
CA ILE A 89 -8.22 -2.66 14.73
C ILE A 89 -6.71 -2.86 14.86
N TRP A 90 -6.18 -2.56 16.04
CA TRP A 90 -4.78 -2.84 16.34
C TRP A 90 -4.63 -4.29 16.81
N PRO A 91 -3.61 -5.02 16.34
CA PRO A 91 -3.31 -6.32 16.93
C PRO A 91 -3.00 -6.14 18.42
N PRO A 92 -3.44 -7.06 19.29
CA PRO A 92 -3.12 -6.99 20.71
C PRO A 92 -1.60 -6.87 20.88
N ALA A 93 -1.16 -6.00 21.79
CA ALA A 93 0.25 -5.84 22.09
C ALA A 93 0.85 -7.21 22.40
N PRO A 94 2.02 -7.57 21.84
CA PRO A 94 2.65 -8.85 22.16
C PRO A 94 2.87 -8.90 23.66
N VAL A 95 2.26 -9.89 24.31
CA VAL A 95 2.51 -10.17 25.72
C VAL A 95 4.00 -10.43 25.83
N LYS A 96 4.74 -9.54 26.49
CA LYS A 96 6.14 -9.78 26.82
C LYS A 96 6.19 -10.98 27.78
N SER A 97 6.21 -12.18 27.22
CA SER A 97 6.59 -13.34 27.99
C SER A 97 8.07 -13.17 28.32
N MET A 98 8.35 -12.89 29.60
CA MET A 98 9.69 -13.04 30.17
C MET A 98 10.04 -14.53 30.20
N VAL A 99 10.39 -15.07 29.04
CA VAL A 99 11.06 -16.36 28.95
C VAL A 99 12.25 -16.19 28.03
N ARG A 100 13.44 -16.36 28.65
CA ARG A 100 14.71 -16.45 27.93
C ARG A 100 14.71 -17.64 26.98
N SER A 101 15.39 -17.41 25.87
CA SER A 101 16.07 -18.34 24.96
C SER A 101 15.31 -18.96 23.81
N SER A 102 16.01 -18.82 22.68
CA SER A 102 16.10 -19.60 21.42
C SER A 102 15.01 -19.45 20.39
N SER A 103 15.51 -18.84 19.30
CA SER A 103 15.16 -19.00 17.86
C SER A 103 13.92 -19.80 17.51
N SER A 104 12.99 -19.13 16.84
CA SER A 104 12.33 -19.62 15.62
C SER A 104 11.32 -18.60 15.07
N HIS A 105 11.41 -18.39 13.80
CA HIS A 105 10.49 -17.83 12.81
C HIS A 105 9.16 -17.18 13.26
N LEU A 106 9.07 -15.87 13.09
CA LEU A 106 7.82 -15.12 13.15
C LEU A 106 7.04 -15.28 11.84
N SER A 107 6.05 -16.15 11.85
CA SER A 107 4.96 -16.13 10.88
C SER A 107 4.01 -14.99 11.25
N ILE A 108 4.07 -13.88 10.55
CA ILE A 108 3.07 -12.81 10.64
C ILE A 108 1.87 -13.26 9.82
N SER A 109 0.80 -13.60 10.52
CA SER A 109 -0.48 -14.01 9.94
C SER A 109 -1.14 -12.80 9.26
N LEU A 110 -1.08 -12.77 7.94
CA LEU A 110 -1.68 -11.76 7.04
C LEU A 110 -3.20 -11.99 6.87
N ASN A 111 -3.95 -12.05 7.95
CA ASN A 111 -5.40 -12.30 7.87
C ASN A 111 -6.28 -11.06 7.70
N VAL A 112 -5.71 -9.86 7.60
CA VAL A 112 -6.51 -8.61 7.48
C VAL A 112 -6.89 -8.29 6.03
N PHE A 113 -6.24 -8.90 5.02
CA PHE A 113 -6.43 -8.53 3.61
C PHE A 113 -7.38 -9.43 2.81
N TYR A 114 -7.98 -10.45 3.42
CA TYR A 114 -8.85 -11.38 2.66
C TYR A 114 -10.30 -10.91 2.49
N SER A 115 -10.73 -9.86 3.18
CA SER A 115 -12.12 -9.37 3.07
C SER A 115 -12.39 -8.48 1.85
N ILE A 116 -11.37 -8.03 1.13
CA ILE A 116 -11.54 -7.12 -0.03
C ILE A 116 -11.76 -7.88 -1.35
N LYS A 117 -11.69 -9.21 -1.35
CA LYS A 117 -11.69 -10.00 -2.60
C LYS A 117 -12.97 -10.74 -2.96
N ILE A 118 -14.10 -10.56 -2.27
CA ILE A 118 -15.34 -11.24 -2.62
C ILE A 118 -16.49 -10.23 -2.69
N LYS A 119 -16.66 -9.64 -3.84
CA LYS A 119 -17.93 -9.47 -4.54
C LYS A 119 -17.67 -9.05 -5.97
#